data_557a18d663df0130fc251701453a5513
#
_entry.id   557a18d663df0130fc251701453a5513
#
_cell.length_a   1.000
_cell.length_b   1.000
_cell.length_c   1.000
_cell.angle_alpha   90.00
_cell.angle_beta   90.00
_cell.angle_gamma   90.00
#
_symmetry.space_group_name_H-M   'P 1'
#
loop_
_entity.id
_entity.type
_entity.pdbx_description
1 polymer ?
#
loop_
_entity_poly.entity_id
_entity_poly.type
_entity_poly.pdbx_seq_one_letter_code
_entity_poly.pdbx_strand_id
1 'polypeptide(L)'
;MQLDWEIWLDTNISPAIAKWMNEETGITVKSSYSLSLHNLTDLDIYQRARAQGNVILLSKDADFPELVSRLGSPPKLISLRIGNCDNRTLWGFLRQHIQKAFEILTSTETDIVELS
;
A
#
# COMPACT_ATOMS: atom_id res chain seq x y z
N MET A 1 -15.42 -17.14 -1.26
CA MET A 1 -14.27 -16.95 -2.16
C MET A 1 -13.49 -15.74 -1.70
N GLN A 2 -12.19 -15.90 -1.46
CA GLN A 2 -11.34 -14.78 -1.11
C GLN A 2 -10.98 -14.00 -2.36
N LEU A 3 -11.01 -12.67 -2.24
CA LEU A 3 -10.49 -11.81 -3.29
C LEU A 3 -8.97 -11.87 -3.27
N ASP A 4 -8.36 -11.85 -4.45
CA ASP A 4 -6.92 -11.71 -4.57
C ASP A 4 -6.55 -10.24 -4.35
N TRP A 5 -6.11 -9.94 -3.14
CA TRP A 5 -5.71 -8.59 -2.80
C TRP A 5 -4.39 -8.22 -3.45
N GLU A 6 -4.26 -6.96 -3.84
CA GLU A 6 -3.00 -6.44 -4.36
C GLU A 6 -2.63 -5.15 -3.65
N ILE A 7 -1.33 -4.85 -3.65
CA ILE A 7 -0.80 -3.64 -3.02
C ILE A 7 -0.46 -2.63 -4.11
N TRP A 8 -0.93 -1.40 -3.93
CA TRP A 8 -0.56 -0.27 -4.78
C TRP A 8 0.34 0.65 -3.99
N LEU A 9 1.53 0.94 -4.53
CA LEU A 9 2.47 1.86 -3.91
C LEU A 9 2.14 3.29 -4.28
N ASP A 10 2.17 4.18 -3.29
CA ASP A 10 2.04 5.61 -3.53
C ASP A 10 3.25 6.12 -4.35
N THR A 11 3.06 7.27 -4.99
CA THR A 11 4.05 7.87 -5.89
C THR A 11 5.41 8.12 -5.22
N ASN A 12 5.41 8.39 -3.93
CA ASN A 12 6.64 8.63 -3.16
C ASN A 12 7.45 7.36 -2.89
N ILE A 13 6.94 6.20 -3.27
CA ILE A 13 7.64 4.93 -3.09
C ILE A 13 8.12 4.44 -4.44
N SER A 14 9.42 4.15 -4.52
CA SER A 14 10.05 3.75 -5.78
C SER A 14 9.45 2.48 -6.38
N PRO A 15 9.32 2.40 -7.71
CA PRO A 15 8.94 1.14 -8.37
C PRO A 15 9.86 -0.04 -8.06
N ALA A 16 11.11 0.20 -7.66
CA ALA A 16 12.01 -0.87 -7.24
C ALA A 16 11.44 -1.65 -6.06
N ILE A 17 10.74 -0.98 -5.16
CA ILE A 17 10.09 -1.65 -4.02
C ILE A 17 9.03 -2.63 -4.51
N ALA A 18 8.23 -2.24 -5.51
CA ALA A 18 7.23 -3.13 -6.10
C ALA A 18 7.88 -4.38 -6.68
N LYS A 19 8.98 -4.20 -7.40
CA LYS A 19 9.71 -5.33 -8.01
C LYS A 19 10.21 -6.30 -6.95
N TRP A 20 10.89 -5.79 -5.93
CA TRP A 20 11.45 -6.64 -4.88
C TRP A 20 10.37 -7.35 -4.08
N MET A 21 9.29 -6.65 -3.78
CA MET A 21 8.17 -7.22 -3.03
C MET A 21 7.48 -8.33 -3.81
N ASN A 22 7.21 -8.12 -5.11
CA ASN A 22 6.65 -9.17 -5.95
C ASN A 22 7.55 -10.41 -5.97
N GLU A 23 8.86 -10.20 -6.14
CA GLU A 23 9.81 -11.31 -6.26
C GLU A 23 9.95 -12.10 -4.96
N GLU A 24 10.00 -11.42 -3.81
CA GLU A 24 10.27 -12.08 -2.54
C GLU A 24 9.05 -12.61 -1.83
N THR A 25 7.89 -11.99 -2.01
CA THR A 25 6.69 -12.35 -1.24
C THR A 25 5.62 -13.08 -2.04
N GLY A 26 5.64 -12.94 -3.35
CA GLY A 26 4.58 -13.46 -4.20
C GLY A 26 3.29 -12.63 -4.14
N ILE A 27 3.25 -11.57 -3.35
CA ILE A 27 2.11 -10.64 -3.31
C ILE A 27 2.15 -9.80 -4.59
N THR A 28 1.00 -9.60 -5.23
CA THR A 28 0.92 -8.71 -6.38
C THR A 28 1.07 -7.26 -5.92
N VAL A 29 2.10 -6.57 -6.38
CA VAL A 29 2.40 -5.19 -6.01
C VAL A 29 2.60 -4.36 -7.26
N LYS A 30 1.93 -3.22 -7.34
CA LYS A 30 2.01 -2.32 -8.50
C LYS A 30 2.42 -0.93 -8.02
N SER A 31 3.34 -0.30 -8.75
CA SER A 31 3.72 1.09 -8.46
C SER A 31 2.69 2.05 -9.03
N SER A 32 2.65 3.28 -8.51
CA SER A 32 1.76 4.30 -9.07
C SER A 32 2.12 4.61 -10.52
N TYR A 33 3.41 4.47 -10.87
CA TYR A 33 3.86 4.72 -12.24
C TYR A 33 3.31 3.67 -13.21
N SER A 34 3.31 2.40 -12.83
CA SER A 34 2.76 1.32 -13.67
C SER A 34 1.25 1.45 -13.85
N LEU A 35 0.57 2.08 -12.88
CA LEU A 35 -0.88 2.29 -12.91
C LEU A 35 -1.26 3.65 -13.48
N SER A 36 -0.28 4.46 -13.89
CA SER A 36 -0.51 5.83 -14.38
C SER A 36 -1.20 6.72 -13.35
N LEU A 37 -0.89 6.52 -12.08
CA LEU A 37 -1.48 7.30 -10.97
C LEU A 37 -0.56 8.40 -10.46
N HIS A 38 0.66 8.49 -10.97
CA HIS A 38 1.71 9.37 -10.40
C HIS A 38 1.42 10.87 -10.54
N ASN A 39 0.47 11.25 -11.39
CA ASN A 39 0.04 12.65 -11.53
C ASN A 39 -1.31 12.94 -10.87
N LEU A 40 -1.86 11.97 -10.13
CA LEU A 40 -3.17 12.11 -9.52
C LEU A 40 -3.05 12.57 -8.07
N THR A 41 -4.11 13.21 -7.58
CA THR A 41 -4.22 13.56 -6.15
C THR A 41 -4.45 12.31 -5.30
N ASP A 42 -4.25 12.44 -3.99
CA ASP A 42 -4.51 11.34 -3.05
C ASP A 42 -5.97 10.89 -3.13
N LEU A 43 -6.89 11.83 -3.25
CA LEU A 43 -8.31 11.49 -3.36
C LEU A 43 -8.59 10.70 -4.64
N ASP A 44 -7.99 11.08 -5.77
CA ASP A 44 -8.17 10.36 -7.03
C ASP A 44 -7.61 8.94 -6.94
N ILE A 45 -6.44 8.77 -6.33
CA ILE A 45 -5.84 7.46 -6.11
C ILE A 45 -6.76 6.62 -5.22
N TYR A 46 -7.25 7.20 -4.13
CA TYR A 46 -8.19 6.55 -3.24
C TYR A 46 -9.44 6.06 -3.99
N GLN A 47 -10.03 6.93 -4.81
CA GLN A 47 -11.25 6.58 -5.54
C GLN A 47 -11.03 5.48 -6.56
N ARG A 48 -9.90 5.47 -7.24
CA ARG A 48 -9.57 4.40 -8.19
C ARG A 48 -9.34 3.08 -7.49
N ALA A 49 -8.66 3.10 -6.36
CA ALA A 49 -8.44 1.91 -5.54
C ALA A 49 -9.78 1.37 -5.02
N ARG A 50 -10.66 2.27 -4.58
CA ARG A 50 -11.99 1.89 -4.12
C ARG A 50 -12.83 1.25 -5.23
N ALA A 51 -12.76 1.80 -6.43
CA ALA A 51 -13.51 1.25 -7.57
C ALA A 51 -13.05 -0.17 -7.93
N GLN A 52 -11.77 -0.46 -7.80
CA GLN A 52 -11.26 -1.81 -8.03
C GLN A 52 -11.65 -2.78 -6.92
N GLY A 53 -11.62 -2.34 -5.66
CA GLY A 53 -12.17 -3.06 -4.52
C GLY A 53 -11.21 -3.96 -3.76
N ASN A 54 -10.17 -4.51 -4.39
CA ASN A 54 -9.25 -5.46 -3.76
C ASN A 54 -7.85 -4.87 -3.55
N VAL A 55 -7.79 -3.60 -3.18
CA VAL A 55 -6.53 -2.85 -3.12
C VAL A 55 -6.15 -2.49 -1.70
N ILE A 56 -4.89 -2.70 -1.38
CA ILE A 56 -4.24 -2.18 -0.19
C ILE A 56 -3.27 -1.10 -0.65
N LEU A 57 -3.45 0.13 -0.20
CA LEU A 57 -2.51 1.22 -0.48
C LEU A 57 -1.34 1.15 0.49
N LEU A 58 -0.14 1.40 0.01
CA LEU A 58 1.06 1.53 0.83
C LEU A 58 1.61 2.94 0.63
N SER A 59 1.63 3.74 1.68
CA SER A 59 1.98 5.16 1.58
C SER A 59 2.67 5.68 2.83
N LYS A 60 3.51 6.69 2.63
CA LYS A 60 4.09 7.50 3.71
C LYS A 60 3.27 8.77 3.98
N ASP A 61 2.28 9.06 3.14
CA ASP A 61 1.51 10.30 3.20
C ASP A 61 0.50 10.23 4.35
N ALA A 62 0.50 11.25 5.20
CA ALA A 62 -0.40 11.33 6.34
C ALA A 62 -1.88 11.54 5.93
N ASP A 63 -2.15 11.94 4.69
CA ASP A 63 -3.51 12.17 4.22
C ASP A 63 -4.30 10.88 3.99
N PHE A 64 -3.63 9.77 3.65
CA PHE A 64 -4.32 8.51 3.38
C PHE A 64 -5.00 7.90 4.61
N PRO A 65 -4.38 7.88 5.81
CA PRO A 65 -5.09 7.39 6.99
C PRO A 65 -6.38 8.16 7.24
N GLU A 66 -6.37 9.47 7.05
CA GLU A 66 -7.57 10.30 7.21
C GLU A 66 -8.63 9.94 6.16
N LEU A 67 -8.24 9.78 4.89
CA LEU A 67 -9.16 9.42 3.83
C LEU A 67 -9.85 8.08 4.11
N VAL A 68 -9.08 7.05 4.47
CA VAL A 68 -9.63 5.73 4.74
C VAL A 68 -10.54 5.76 5.98
N SER A 69 -10.13 6.48 7.03
CA SER A 69 -10.92 6.58 8.24
C SER A 69 -12.24 7.31 8.01
N ARG A 70 -12.22 8.36 7.18
CA ARG A 70 -13.39 9.20 6.94
C ARG A 70 -14.32 8.62 5.88
N LEU A 71 -13.75 8.10 4.79
CA LEU A 71 -14.53 7.65 3.64
C LEU A 71 -14.71 6.13 3.58
N GLY A 72 -13.94 5.39 4.36
CA GLY A 72 -14.08 3.94 4.49
C GLY A 72 -13.18 3.11 3.60
N SER A 73 -13.18 1.82 3.85
CA SER A 73 -12.52 0.82 3.01
C SER A 73 -13.55 0.13 2.11
N PRO A 74 -13.18 -0.52 0.99
CA PRO A 74 -11.87 -0.45 0.39
C PRO A 74 -11.55 0.95 -0.14
N PRO A 75 -10.27 1.31 -0.34
CA PRO A 75 -9.08 0.50 -0.13
C PRO A 75 -8.69 0.37 1.33
N LYS A 76 -7.94 -0.69 1.65
CA LYS A 76 -7.25 -0.80 2.93
C LYS A 76 -5.90 -0.10 2.81
N LEU A 77 -5.21 0.09 3.94
CA LEU A 77 -4.01 0.92 3.97
C LEU A 77 -2.92 0.34 4.86
N ILE A 78 -1.68 0.37 4.34
CA ILE A 78 -0.48 0.23 5.16
C ILE A 78 0.16 1.62 5.21
N SER A 79 0.17 2.22 6.39
CA SER A 79 0.71 3.56 6.61
C SER A 79 2.13 3.45 7.15
N LEU A 80 3.10 3.96 6.37
CA LEU A 80 4.50 3.95 6.77
C LEU A 80 4.82 5.21 7.58
N ARG A 81 5.32 5.00 8.79
CA ARG A 81 5.69 6.09 9.72
C ARG A 81 7.19 6.04 10.00
N ILE A 82 7.98 6.02 8.95
CA ILE A 82 9.43 6.02 9.05
C ILE A 82 9.98 7.24 8.32
N GLY A 83 11.15 7.70 8.74
CA GLY A 83 11.81 8.83 8.09
C GLY A 83 12.30 8.50 6.68
N ASN A 84 12.81 9.52 6.00
CA ASN A 84 13.37 9.32 4.66
C ASN A 84 14.58 8.39 4.72
N CYS A 85 14.63 7.45 3.79
CA CYS A 85 15.72 6.49 3.67
C CYS A 85 15.81 6.05 2.21
N ASP A 86 16.93 5.40 1.88
CA ASP A 86 17.08 4.86 0.54
C ASP A 86 16.21 3.60 0.34
N ASN A 87 16.14 3.14 -0.89
CA ASN A 87 15.29 2.00 -1.24
C ASN A 87 15.71 0.71 -0.54
N ARG A 88 17.01 0.49 -0.37
CA ARG A 88 17.49 -0.72 0.31
C ARG A 88 17.12 -0.74 1.77
N THR A 89 17.25 0.39 2.44
CA THR A 89 16.87 0.53 3.85
C THR A 89 15.37 0.35 4.01
N LEU A 90 14.58 0.98 3.13
CA LEU A 90 13.13 0.84 3.15
C LEU A 90 12.72 -0.61 2.94
N TRP A 91 13.32 -1.29 1.94
CA TRP A 91 12.98 -2.68 1.68
C TRP A 91 13.40 -3.59 2.84
N GLY A 92 14.56 -3.35 3.44
CA GLY A 92 15.00 -4.09 4.62
C GLY A 92 14.01 -4.00 5.76
N PHE A 93 13.39 -2.84 5.95
CA PHE A 93 12.33 -2.65 6.94
C PHE A 93 11.03 -3.36 6.51
N LEU A 94 10.58 -3.11 5.28
CA LEU A 94 9.32 -3.66 4.79
C LEU A 94 9.31 -5.18 4.76
N ARG A 95 10.40 -5.81 4.32
CA ARG A 95 10.45 -7.27 4.22
C ARG A 95 10.24 -7.99 5.54
N GLN A 96 10.52 -7.32 6.66
CA GLN A 96 10.31 -7.88 8.00
C GLN A 96 8.85 -7.81 8.44
N HIS A 97 8.05 -6.91 7.86
CA HIS A 97 6.71 -6.62 8.36
C HIS A 97 5.59 -6.83 7.35
N ILE A 98 5.91 -6.84 6.06
CA ILE A 98 4.87 -6.77 5.02
C ILE A 98 3.97 -8.01 5.00
N GLN A 99 4.51 -9.21 5.20
CA GLN A 99 3.70 -10.43 5.20
C GLN A 99 2.65 -10.39 6.30
N LYS A 100 3.07 -9.97 7.50
CA LYS A 100 2.16 -9.90 8.64
C LYS A 100 1.11 -8.82 8.44
N ALA A 101 1.50 -7.64 7.95
CA ALA A 101 0.57 -6.56 7.68
C ALA A 101 -0.46 -6.99 6.63
N PHE A 102 0.00 -7.62 5.55
CA PHE A 102 -0.88 -8.12 4.50
C PHE A 102 -1.87 -9.16 5.04
N GLU A 103 -1.36 -10.08 5.86
CA GLU A 103 -2.20 -11.10 6.48
C GLU A 103 -3.28 -10.50 7.37
N ILE A 104 -2.91 -9.53 8.22
CA ILE A 104 -3.88 -8.85 9.08
C ILE A 104 -4.96 -8.18 8.26
N LEU A 105 -4.58 -7.44 7.21
CA LEU A 105 -5.53 -6.68 6.40
C LEU A 105 -6.45 -7.57 5.58
N THR A 106 -5.96 -8.72 5.12
CA THR A 106 -6.75 -9.60 4.23
C THR A 106 -7.56 -10.64 4.98
N SER A 107 -7.23 -10.93 6.24
CA SER A 107 -7.91 -11.97 7.03
C SER A 107 -8.75 -11.43 8.19
N THR A 108 -8.72 -10.12 8.44
CA THR A 108 -9.53 -9.47 9.49
C THR A 108 -10.25 -8.27 8.92
N GLU A 109 -11.08 -7.62 9.75
CA GLU A 109 -11.78 -6.40 9.37
C GLU A 109 -10.94 -5.13 9.57
N THR A 110 -9.66 -5.28 9.96
CA THR A 110 -8.76 -4.15 10.11
C THR A 110 -8.59 -3.44 8.77
N ASP A 111 -8.71 -2.13 8.76
CA ASP A 111 -8.63 -1.31 7.55
C ASP A 111 -7.27 -0.65 7.38
N ILE A 112 -6.57 -0.37 8.48
CA ILE A 112 -5.29 0.34 8.46
C ILE A 112 -4.31 -0.38 9.37
N VAL A 113 -3.11 -0.64 8.84
CA VAL A 113 -1.96 -1.10 9.63
C VAL A 113 -0.88 -0.04 9.53
N GLU A 114 -0.39 0.43 10.67
CA GLU A 114 0.70 1.39 10.72
C GLU A 114 2.00 0.63 10.98
N LEU A 115 3.03 0.94 10.17
CA LEU A 115 4.37 0.38 10.32
C LEU A 115 5.34 1.49 10.70
N SER A 116 6.06 1.28 11.79
CA SER A 116 7.02 2.26 12.28
C SER A 116 8.22 1.58 12.93
#